data_d94f3d143dbdf80fa63f0e72c76e49a3
#
_entry.id   d94f3d143dbdf80fa63f0e72c76e49a3
#
_cell.length_a   1.000
_cell.length_b   1.000
_cell.length_c   1.000
_cell.angle_alpha   90.00
_cell.angle_beta   90.00
_cell.angle_gamma   90.00
#
_symmetry.space_group_name_H-M   'P 1'
#
loop_
_entity.id
_entity.type
_entity.pdbx_description
1 polymer ?
#
loop_
_entity_poly.entity_id
_entity_poly.type
_entity_poly.pdbx_seq_one_letter_code
_entity_poly.pdbx_strand_id
1 'polypeptide(L)'
;GFFKREGRPTEKETLTSRLIDRPLRPLFNDDFLYEVQVICTVVSSDKDVDPDILSFIAASAAIGISGLPFNGPLGAVRVGFVEGQYCLNPKRSELEDSLLDMVIAGSDSAVIMVESEAKELSEDQMLGGILFAHQEMQVIISAIKEMASEVGKPTFEYEPKTLDKDLVDSVKGSYSDSISDAYQIQDKQERVQTLNQLKEKIVEELVNEEEDSPKSSDLMDVFKKIEKTIVRSNLIKGEPRIDGRDLDTVRPLFIEAGVLKNTHGSALFTRGETQALVAATLGSPRQAQLIDALEGEFKDQFMLH
;
A
#
# COMPACT_ATOMS: atom_id res chain seq x y z
N GLY A 1 10.92 -19.37 25.03
CA GLY A 1 10.87 -20.81 24.88
C GLY A 1 11.40 -21.30 23.56
N PHE A 2 11.40 -22.58 23.38
CA PHE A 2 11.93 -23.23 22.17
C PHE A 2 11.24 -22.75 20.88
N PHE A 3 9.95 -22.48 20.96
CA PHE A 3 9.13 -21.98 19.85
C PHE A 3 9.21 -20.47 19.60
N LYS A 4 9.92 -19.72 20.45
CA LYS A 4 10.10 -18.27 20.34
C LYS A 4 11.34 -17.89 19.51
N ARG A 5 11.98 -18.81 18.84
CA ARG A 5 13.12 -18.52 17.97
C ARG A 5 12.62 -17.89 16.68
N GLU A 6 13.48 -17.09 16.09
CA GLU A 6 13.24 -16.50 14.78
C GLU A 6 12.76 -17.57 13.79
N GLY A 7 11.63 -17.31 13.20
CA GLY A 7 10.96 -18.18 12.25
C GLY A 7 10.22 -17.32 11.23
N ARG A 8 9.00 -17.68 10.92
CA ARG A 8 8.14 -16.82 10.10
C ARG A 8 7.72 -15.61 10.92
N PRO A 9 7.65 -14.40 10.30
CA PRO A 9 7.12 -13.22 10.96
C PRO A 9 5.73 -13.48 11.55
N THR A 10 5.48 -12.93 12.72
CA THR A 10 4.15 -12.91 13.34
C THR A 10 3.20 -12.04 12.51
N GLU A 11 1.91 -12.11 12.77
CA GLU A 11 0.92 -11.25 12.12
C GLU A 11 1.23 -9.77 12.39
N LYS A 12 1.54 -9.40 13.64
CA LYS A 12 1.92 -8.04 14.00
C LYS A 12 3.19 -7.56 13.29
N GLU A 13 4.23 -8.38 13.22
CA GLU A 13 5.46 -8.04 12.48
C GLU A 13 5.16 -7.85 10.98
N THR A 14 4.28 -8.68 10.40
CA THR A 14 3.85 -8.53 9.00
C THR A 14 3.07 -7.24 8.78
N LEU A 15 2.17 -6.89 9.69
CA LEU A 15 1.40 -5.64 9.62
C LEU A 15 2.30 -4.42 9.80
N THR A 16 3.24 -4.45 10.76
CA THR A 16 4.23 -3.38 10.94
C THR A 16 5.13 -3.23 9.71
N SER A 17 5.58 -4.33 9.13
CA SER A 17 6.33 -4.30 7.88
C SER A 17 5.56 -3.63 6.74
N ARG A 18 4.26 -3.93 6.60
CA ARG A 18 3.38 -3.28 5.63
C ARG A 18 3.12 -1.80 5.94
N LEU A 19 3.01 -1.46 7.22
CA LEU A 19 2.86 -0.08 7.68
C LEU A 19 4.06 0.77 7.23
N ILE A 20 5.28 0.22 7.30
CA ILE A 20 6.53 0.87 6.90
C ILE A 20 6.65 0.91 5.36
N ASP A 21 6.46 -0.23 4.70
CA ASP A 21 6.68 -0.38 3.26
C ASP A 21 5.70 0.45 2.41
N ARG A 22 4.43 0.47 2.79
CA ARG A 22 3.35 1.08 2.00
C ARG A 22 3.55 2.57 1.69
N PRO A 23 3.98 3.43 2.63
CA PRO A 23 4.28 4.82 2.34
C PRO A 23 5.71 5.08 1.82
N LEU A 24 6.69 4.23 2.15
CA LEU A 24 8.08 4.44 1.73
C LEU A 24 8.33 4.01 0.27
N ARG A 25 7.77 2.88 -0.14
CA ARG A 25 7.98 2.32 -1.49
C ARG A 25 7.65 3.27 -2.63
N PRO A 26 6.52 4.01 -2.63
CA PRO A 26 6.16 4.91 -3.72
C PRO A 26 7.08 6.12 -3.87
N LEU A 27 7.96 6.38 -2.91
CA LEU A 27 8.90 7.51 -2.95
C LEU A 27 10.24 7.18 -3.59
N PHE A 28 10.47 5.93 -3.94
CA PHE A 28 11.55 5.57 -4.85
C PHE A 28 11.13 5.87 -6.29
N ASN A 29 12.09 6.30 -7.10
CA ASN A 29 11.83 6.55 -8.52
C ASN A 29 11.46 5.25 -9.25
N ASP A 30 10.50 5.31 -10.17
CA ASP A 30 10.03 4.16 -10.94
C ASP A 30 11.15 3.52 -11.80
N ASP A 31 12.20 4.27 -12.12
CA ASP A 31 13.37 3.84 -12.88
C ASP A 31 14.51 3.27 -12.03
N PHE A 32 14.37 3.31 -10.70
CA PHE A 32 15.31 2.70 -9.77
C PHE A 32 14.98 1.22 -9.59
N LEU A 33 15.63 0.35 -10.37
CA LEU A 33 15.33 -1.09 -10.46
C LEU A 33 16.16 -1.96 -9.52
N TYR A 34 16.90 -1.37 -8.58
CA TYR A 34 17.68 -2.10 -7.59
C TYR A 34 16.80 -2.58 -6.44
N GLU A 35 17.12 -3.75 -5.91
CA GLU A 35 16.45 -4.26 -4.71
C GLU A 35 16.85 -3.45 -3.48
N VAL A 36 15.87 -3.05 -2.70
CA VAL A 36 16.05 -2.37 -1.41
C VAL A 36 15.48 -3.24 -0.30
N GLN A 37 16.31 -3.59 0.66
CA GLN A 37 15.90 -4.31 1.86
C GLN A 37 16.08 -3.42 3.09
N VAL A 38 15.01 -3.25 3.87
CA VAL A 38 15.03 -2.54 5.15
C VAL A 38 14.73 -3.54 6.26
N ILE A 39 15.63 -3.64 7.24
CA ILE A 39 15.48 -4.54 8.38
C ILE A 39 15.41 -3.69 9.65
N CYS A 40 14.31 -3.80 10.38
CA CYS A 40 14.13 -3.17 11.68
C CYS A 40 14.23 -4.24 12.76
N THR A 41 15.15 -4.04 13.70
CA THR A 41 15.34 -4.96 14.83
C THR A 41 15.08 -4.23 16.15
N VAL A 42 14.09 -4.70 16.91
CA VAL A 42 13.80 -4.17 18.25
C VAL A 42 14.80 -4.77 19.23
N VAL A 43 15.74 -3.96 19.72
CA VAL A 43 16.79 -4.39 20.66
C VAL A 43 16.45 -4.13 22.11
N SER A 44 15.50 -3.22 22.36
CA SER A 44 14.98 -2.93 23.70
C SER A 44 13.53 -2.45 23.57
N SER A 45 12.65 -2.86 24.45
CA SER A 45 11.22 -2.59 24.37
C SER A 45 10.67 -2.25 25.75
N ASP A 46 9.78 -1.27 25.80
CA ASP A 46 8.87 -1.02 26.92
C ASP A 46 7.52 -1.69 26.61
N LYS A 47 6.90 -2.32 27.60
CA LYS A 47 5.63 -3.03 27.40
C LYS A 47 4.45 -2.11 27.07
N ASP A 48 4.54 -0.85 27.47
CA ASP A 48 3.50 0.16 27.29
C ASP A 48 3.69 1.01 26.02
N VAL A 49 4.82 0.84 25.31
CA VAL A 49 5.13 1.57 24.07
C VAL A 49 5.20 0.62 22.88
N ASP A 50 4.39 0.87 21.86
CA ASP A 50 4.46 0.10 20.61
C ASP A 50 5.68 0.50 19.80
N PRO A 51 6.52 -0.47 19.36
CA PRO A 51 7.74 -0.16 18.62
C PRO A 51 7.50 0.18 17.13
N ASP A 52 6.27 0.11 16.63
CA ASP A 52 5.96 0.26 15.20
C ASP A 52 6.28 1.67 14.66
N ILE A 53 5.90 2.73 15.37
CA ILE A 53 6.19 4.12 14.99
C ILE A 53 7.70 4.39 15.04
N LEU A 54 8.39 3.88 16.05
CA LEU A 54 9.85 4.03 16.17
C LEU A 54 10.55 3.27 15.05
N SER A 55 10.08 2.08 14.69
CA SER A 55 10.60 1.30 13.56
C SER A 55 10.41 2.03 12.24
N PHE A 56 9.25 2.68 12.04
CA PHE A 56 9.00 3.50 10.87
C PHE A 56 9.97 4.67 10.77
N ILE A 57 10.13 5.44 11.87
CA ILE A 57 11.03 6.59 11.92
C ILE A 57 12.47 6.15 11.64
N ALA A 58 12.91 5.04 12.25
CA ALA A 58 14.24 4.49 12.04
C ALA A 58 14.46 4.05 10.58
N ALA A 59 13.46 3.40 9.95
CA ALA A 59 13.49 3.02 8.54
C ALA A 59 13.61 4.25 7.63
N SER A 60 12.77 5.26 7.85
CA SER A 60 12.80 6.52 7.09
C SER A 60 14.15 7.24 7.22
N ALA A 61 14.70 7.29 8.44
CA ALA A 61 16.00 7.88 8.71
C ALA A 61 17.14 7.10 8.03
N ALA A 62 17.14 5.77 8.14
CA ALA A 62 18.14 4.91 7.53
C ALA A 62 18.17 5.06 5.99
N ILE A 63 17.01 5.13 5.36
CA ILE A 63 16.92 5.38 3.92
C ILE A 63 17.41 6.81 3.60
N GLY A 64 16.98 7.81 4.39
CA GLY A 64 17.35 9.21 4.18
C GLY A 64 18.86 9.46 4.23
N ILE A 65 19.61 8.75 5.08
CA ILE A 65 21.08 8.86 5.17
C ILE A 65 21.83 7.92 4.23
N SER A 66 21.13 7.01 3.56
CA SER A 66 21.79 5.97 2.73
C SER A 66 22.35 6.48 1.40
N GLY A 67 21.88 7.64 0.94
CA GLY A 67 22.21 8.19 -0.38
C GLY A 67 21.36 7.59 -1.51
N LEU A 68 20.42 6.69 -1.23
CA LEU A 68 19.52 6.14 -2.24
C LEU A 68 18.59 7.21 -2.83
N PRO A 69 18.13 7.06 -4.10
CA PRO A 69 17.24 8.01 -4.76
C PRO A 69 15.82 7.91 -4.18
N PHE A 70 15.61 8.58 -3.07
CA PHE A 70 14.42 8.53 -2.25
C PHE A 70 13.83 9.93 -2.06
N ASN A 71 12.57 10.14 -2.46
CA ASN A 71 11.85 11.40 -2.39
C ASN A 71 11.22 11.66 -1.00
N GLY A 72 11.95 11.28 0.06
CA GLY A 72 11.59 11.52 1.46
C GLY A 72 12.46 12.60 2.11
N PRO A 73 12.57 12.61 3.44
CA PRO A 73 12.07 11.60 4.38
C PRO A 73 10.58 11.70 4.69
N LEU A 74 10.06 10.64 5.33
CA LEU A 74 8.73 10.61 5.91
C LEU A 74 8.79 10.63 7.43
N GLY A 75 7.79 11.29 8.05
CA GLY A 75 7.45 11.11 9.43
C GLY A 75 6.26 10.18 9.60
N ALA A 76 6.14 9.56 10.77
CA ALA A 76 4.94 8.85 11.19
C ALA A 76 4.67 9.09 12.67
N VAL A 77 3.40 9.16 13.01
CA VAL A 77 2.92 9.31 14.40
C VAL A 77 1.65 8.49 14.61
N ARG A 78 1.39 8.13 15.85
CA ARG A 78 0.12 7.57 16.30
C ARG A 78 -0.69 8.68 16.98
N VAL A 79 -1.99 8.73 16.71
CA VAL A 79 -2.91 9.68 17.34
C VAL A 79 -4.04 8.93 18.02
N GLY A 80 -4.23 9.19 19.30
CA GLY A 80 -5.40 8.82 20.06
C GLY A 80 -6.38 9.99 20.22
N PHE A 81 -7.60 9.68 20.69
CA PHE A 81 -8.61 10.69 21.05
C PHE A 81 -9.26 10.32 22.38
N VAL A 82 -8.87 11.03 23.43
CA VAL A 82 -9.28 10.77 24.82
C VAL A 82 -9.88 12.04 25.41
N GLU A 83 -11.04 11.94 26.06
CA GLU A 83 -11.73 13.07 26.69
C GLU A 83 -11.90 14.31 25.78
N GLY A 84 -12.10 14.08 24.48
CA GLY A 84 -12.31 15.15 23.52
C GLY A 84 -11.03 15.84 23.02
N GLN A 85 -9.85 15.28 23.31
CA GLN A 85 -8.55 15.83 22.92
C GLN A 85 -7.72 14.80 22.15
N TYR A 86 -6.93 15.27 21.18
CA TYR A 86 -5.96 14.43 20.48
C TYR A 86 -4.72 14.22 21.33
N CYS A 87 -4.26 12.97 21.41
CA CYS A 87 -3.04 12.56 22.09
C CYS A 87 -2.02 12.08 21.08
N LEU A 88 -0.82 12.64 21.12
CA LEU A 88 0.30 12.24 20.26
C LEU A 88 1.03 11.03 20.86
N ASN A 89 1.21 9.98 20.07
CA ASN A 89 1.90 8.74 20.43
C ASN A 89 1.46 8.19 21.80
N PRO A 90 0.14 7.97 21.99
CA PRO A 90 -0.38 7.48 23.25
C PRO A 90 0.22 6.12 23.60
N LYS A 91 0.39 5.86 24.87
CA LYS A 91 0.76 4.56 25.39
C LYS A 91 -0.37 3.56 25.19
N ARG A 92 -0.07 2.27 25.26
CA ARG A 92 -1.09 1.22 25.13
C ARG A 92 -2.17 1.32 26.20
N SER A 93 -1.78 1.61 27.44
CA SER A 93 -2.72 1.85 28.53
C SER A 93 -3.66 3.03 28.28
N GLU A 94 -3.20 4.06 27.57
CA GLU A 94 -4.01 5.22 27.17
C GLU A 94 -4.92 4.92 25.97
N LEU A 95 -4.50 4.00 25.09
CA LEU A 95 -5.30 3.58 23.94
C LEU A 95 -6.54 2.76 24.33
N GLU A 96 -6.54 2.07 25.47
CA GLU A 96 -7.69 1.29 25.95
C GLU A 96 -8.95 2.17 26.10
N ASP A 97 -8.77 3.38 26.60
CA ASP A 97 -9.84 4.38 26.79
C ASP A 97 -10.01 5.32 25.59
N SER A 98 -9.18 5.19 24.59
CA SER A 98 -9.24 6.04 23.40
C SER A 98 -10.39 5.67 22.47
N LEU A 99 -11.01 6.70 21.89
CA LEU A 99 -11.99 6.55 20.81
C LEU A 99 -11.35 6.47 19.44
N LEU A 100 -10.05 6.69 19.34
CA LEU A 100 -9.27 6.68 18.11
C LEU A 100 -7.93 5.98 18.35
N ASP A 101 -7.59 5.06 17.49
CA ASP A 101 -6.21 4.60 17.24
C ASP A 101 -5.90 4.84 15.77
N MET A 102 -5.10 5.83 15.47
CA MET A 102 -4.81 6.25 14.10
C MET A 102 -3.31 6.41 13.90
N VAL A 103 -2.76 5.69 12.93
CA VAL A 103 -1.38 5.84 12.48
C VAL A 103 -1.37 6.63 11.18
N ILE A 104 -0.60 7.70 11.14
CA ILE A 104 -0.45 8.57 9.99
C ILE A 104 1.02 8.66 9.60
N ALA A 105 1.30 8.55 8.32
CA ALA A 105 2.60 8.83 7.74
C ALA A 105 2.49 9.87 6.63
N GLY A 106 3.47 10.77 6.56
CA GLY A 106 3.46 11.85 5.60
C GLY A 106 4.84 12.45 5.35
N SER A 107 4.90 13.24 4.29
CA SER A 107 6.02 14.14 3.97
C SER A 107 5.82 15.51 4.62
N ASP A 108 6.72 16.43 4.33
CA ASP A 108 6.57 17.83 4.74
C ASP A 108 5.33 18.52 4.13
N SER A 109 4.86 18.07 2.99
CA SER A 109 3.79 18.70 2.21
C SER A 109 2.50 17.89 2.08
N ALA A 110 2.51 16.60 2.40
CA ALA A 110 1.37 15.73 2.17
C ALA A 110 1.28 14.55 3.15
N VAL A 111 0.06 14.18 3.50
CA VAL A 111 -0.26 12.91 4.14
C VAL A 111 -0.25 11.81 3.07
N ILE A 112 0.49 10.73 3.32
CA ILE A 112 0.68 9.63 2.35
C ILE A 112 -0.06 8.38 2.78
N MET A 113 -0.16 8.13 4.09
CA MET A 113 -0.83 6.96 4.63
C MET A 113 -1.64 7.33 5.87
N VAL A 114 -2.84 6.78 5.95
CA VAL A 114 -3.69 6.77 7.15
C VAL A 114 -4.15 5.33 7.37
N GLU A 115 -4.05 4.86 8.59
CA GLU A 115 -4.62 3.60 9.06
C GLU A 115 -5.24 3.82 10.42
N SER A 116 -6.51 3.48 10.62
CA SER A 116 -7.21 3.84 11.84
C SER A 116 -8.30 2.85 12.23
N GLU A 117 -8.48 2.74 13.55
CA GLU A 117 -9.68 2.23 14.19
C GLU A 117 -10.35 3.36 14.97
N ALA A 118 -11.65 3.50 14.85
CA ALA A 118 -12.40 4.56 15.51
C ALA A 118 -13.73 4.04 16.09
N LYS A 119 -14.11 4.54 17.26
CA LYS A 119 -15.39 4.26 17.91
C LYS A 119 -16.38 5.38 17.60
N GLU A 120 -16.99 5.34 16.40
CA GLU A 120 -18.08 6.24 15.95
C GLU A 120 -17.73 7.74 16.02
N LEU A 121 -16.48 8.12 15.71
CA LEU A 121 -16.10 9.52 15.58
C LEU A 121 -16.67 10.15 14.30
N SER A 122 -16.96 11.45 14.36
CA SER A 122 -17.40 12.21 13.18
C SER A 122 -16.27 12.41 12.18
N GLU A 123 -16.63 12.70 10.92
CA GLU A 123 -15.67 13.01 9.86
C GLU A 123 -14.76 14.21 10.23
N ASP A 124 -15.32 15.24 10.87
CA ASP A 124 -14.55 16.40 11.34
C ASP A 124 -13.51 16.01 12.42
N GLN A 125 -13.86 15.11 13.33
CA GLN A 125 -12.94 14.61 14.34
C GLN A 125 -11.84 13.75 13.70
N MET A 126 -12.17 12.91 12.73
CA MET A 126 -11.20 12.12 11.98
C MET A 126 -10.25 13.04 11.19
N LEU A 127 -10.76 14.02 10.48
CA LEU A 127 -9.96 15.00 9.75
C LEU A 127 -9.08 15.83 10.69
N GLY A 128 -9.61 16.26 11.83
CA GLY A 128 -8.84 16.96 12.85
C GLY A 128 -7.65 16.16 13.36
N GLY A 129 -7.83 14.85 13.57
CA GLY A 129 -6.74 13.92 13.95
C GLY A 129 -5.65 13.82 12.88
N ILE A 130 -6.03 13.79 11.61
CA ILE A 130 -5.08 13.76 10.49
C ILE A 130 -4.27 15.07 10.43
N LEU A 131 -4.92 16.22 10.56
CA LEU A 131 -4.25 17.52 10.54
C LEU A 131 -3.30 17.69 11.72
N PHE A 132 -3.74 17.29 12.92
CA PHE A 132 -2.90 17.25 14.13
C PHE A 132 -1.65 16.39 13.91
N ALA A 133 -1.83 15.16 13.42
CA ALA A 133 -0.73 14.26 13.13
C ALA A 133 0.27 14.84 12.12
N HIS A 134 -0.22 15.44 11.03
CA HIS A 134 0.64 16.02 10.00
C HIS A 134 1.47 17.19 10.54
N GLN A 135 0.89 18.01 11.41
CA GLN A 135 1.58 19.10 12.07
C GLN A 135 2.69 18.57 13.01
N GLU A 136 2.36 17.60 13.85
CA GLU A 136 3.29 17.07 14.88
C GLU A 136 4.45 16.28 14.26
N MET A 137 4.23 15.56 13.15
CA MET A 137 5.31 14.80 12.51
C MET A 137 6.37 15.67 11.82
N GLN A 138 6.15 16.98 11.62
CA GLN A 138 7.13 17.86 10.98
C GLN A 138 8.46 17.95 11.75
N VAL A 139 8.41 17.82 13.07
CA VAL A 139 9.61 17.77 13.91
C VAL A 139 10.48 16.56 13.55
N ILE A 140 9.86 15.40 13.33
CA ILE A 140 10.56 14.17 12.94
C ILE A 140 11.21 14.32 11.57
N ILE A 141 10.46 14.85 10.59
CA ILE A 141 10.93 15.07 9.23
C ILE A 141 12.13 16.03 9.22
N SER A 142 12.03 17.12 9.98
CA SER A 142 13.11 18.10 10.09
C SER A 142 14.37 17.49 10.72
N ALA A 143 14.22 16.71 11.78
CA ALA A 143 15.33 16.03 12.44
C ALA A 143 16.03 15.02 11.49
N ILE A 144 15.26 14.27 10.70
CA ILE A 144 15.83 13.32 9.71
C ILE A 144 16.58 14.09 8.61
N LYS A 145 16.04 15.22 8.12
CA LYS A 145 16.71 16.06 7.12
C LYS A 145 18.02 16.62 7.66
N GLU A 146 18.04 17.11 8.89
CA GLU A 146 19.24 17.60 9.55
C GLU A 146 20.28 16.48 9.67
N MET A 147 19.90 15.32 10.19
CA MET A 147 20.79 14.16 10.28
C MET A 147 21.33 13.75 8.91
N ALA A 148 20.50 13.74 7.86
CA ALA A 148 20.93 13.40 6.51
C ALA A 148 21.94 14.43 5.96
N SER A 149 21.81 15.71 6.31
CA SER A 149 22.77 16.74 5.91
C SER A 149 24.13 16.60 6.61
N GLU A 150 24.17 16.07 7.83
CA GLU A 150 25.41 15.91 8.62
C GLU A 150 26.17 14.61 8.31
N VAL A 151 25.44 13.49 8.19
CA VAL A 151 26.03 12.15 8.11
C VAL A 151 25.58 11.34 6.90
N GLY A 152 24.81 11.95 5.99
CA GLY A 152 24.32 11.28 4.79
C GLY A 152 25.45 10.79 3.89
N LYS A 153 25.25 9.63 3.28
CA LYS A 153 26.17 9.12 2.27
C LYS A 153 26.04 9.90 0.97
N PRO A 154 27.09 9.91 0.13
CA PRO A 154 26.97 10.44 -1.23
C PRO A 154 25.80 9.80 -1.98
N THR A 155 25.20 10.57 -2.86
CA THR A 155 24.10 10.09 -3.71
C THR A 155 24.52 8.84 -4.47
N PHE A 156 23.67 7.80 -4.42
CA PHE A 156 23.88 6.58 -5.17
C PHE A 156 23.71 6.87 -6.67
N GLU A 157 24.77 6.69 -7.42
CA GLU A 157 24.76 6.89 -8.87
C GLU A 157 24.19 5.62 -9.54
N TYR A 158 23.20 5.80 -10.39
CA TYR A 158 22.62 4.75 -11.22
C TYR A 158 22.22 5.31 -12.58
N GLU A 159 22.21 4.45 -13.57
CA GLU A 159 21.70 4.79 -14.88
C GLU A 159 20.18 4.56 -14.90
N PRO A 160 19.37 5.64 -14.97
CA PRO A 160 17.91 5.48 -15.02
C PRO A 160 17.52 4.78 -16.31
N LYS A 161 16.62 3.80 -16.22
CA LYS A 161 16.02 3.16 -17.39
C LYS A 161 15.10 4.16 -18.09
N THR A 162 15.62 4.85 -19.07
CA THR A 162 14.82 5.75 -19.93
C THR A 162 14.24 4.98 -21.10
N LEU A 163 12.94 5.14 -21.32
CA LEU A 163 12.30 4.65 -22.55
C LEU A 163 12.70 5.57 -23.71
N ASP A 164 13.07 4.98 -24.82
CA ASP A 164 13.36 5.72 -26.06
C ASP A 164 12.13 6.55 -26.44
N LYS A 165 12.34 7.84 -26.68
CA LYS A 165 11.27 8.77 -27.03
C LYS A 165 10.67 8.46 -28.40
N ASP A 166 11.50 8.10 -29.34
CA ASP A 166 11.06 7.78 -30.70
C ASP A 166 10.20 6.51 -30.70
N LEU A 167 10.58 5.53 -29.88
CA LEU A 167 9.78 4.32 -29.63
C LEU A 167 8.42 4.67 -28.99
N VAL A 168 8.44 5.51 -27.96
CA VAL A 168 7.20 5.96 -27.28
C VAL A 168 6.28 6.68 -28.25
N ASP A 169 6.80 7.60 -29.04
CA ASP A 169 6.01 8.38 -30.00
C ASP A 169 5.49 7.52 -31.14
N SER A 170 6.27 6.57 -31.64
CA SER A 170 5.88 5.62 -32.67
C SER A 170 4.73 4.70 -32.19
N VAL A 171 4.90 4.06 -31.04
CA VAL A 171 3.85 3.18 -30.47
C VAL A 171 2.60 3.99 -30.14
N LYS A 172 2.76 5.19 -29.56
CA LYS A 172 1.65 6.07 -29.25
C LYS A 172 0.90 6.50 -30.52
N GLY A 173 1.62 6.91 -31.56
CA GLY A 173 1.01 7.34 -32.82
C GLY A 173 0.24 6.24 -33.53
N SER A 174 0.74 5.00 -33.48
CA SER A 174 0.15 3.87 -34.23
C SER A 174 -0.95 3.14 -33.45
N TYR A 175 -0.90 3.12 -32.11
CA TYR A 175 -1.74 2.20 -31.34
C TYR A 175 -2.61 2.86 -30.26
N SER A 176 -2.46 4.18 -29.99
CA SER A 176 -3.28 4.84 -28.95
C SER A 176 -4.77 4.71 -29.18
N ASP A 177 -5.23 4.86 -30.41
CA ASP A 177 -6.65 4.75 -30.74
C ASP A 177 -7.16 3.33 -30.50
N SER A 178 -6.42 2.32 -30.96
CA SER A 178 -6.77 0.91 -30.75
C SER A 178 -6.78 0.52 -29.26
N ILE A 179 -5.86 1.07 -28.47
CA ILE A 179 -5.83 0.88 -27.01
C ILE A 179 -7.03 1.58 -26.36
N SER A 180 -7.35 2.80 -26.82
CA SER A 180 -8.50 3.55 -26.33
C SER A 180 -9.81 2.82 -26.62
N ASP A 181 -9.97 2.28 -27.82
CA ASP A 181 -11.14 1.50 -28.21
C ASP A 181 -11.28 0.22 -27.38
N ALA A 182 -10.17 -0.47 -27.13
CA ALA A 182 -10.17 -1.64 -26.25
C ALA A 182 -10.66 -1.29 -24.82
N TYR A 183 -10.35 -0.11 -24.32
CA TYR A 183 -10.83 0.36 -23.01
C TYR A 183 -12.30 0.82 -22.98
N GLN A 184 -12.99 0.88 -24.15
CA GLN A 184 -14.45 1.05 -24.21
C GLN A 184 -15.20 -0.29 -24.04
N ILE A 185 -14.52 -1.41 -24.13
CA ILE A 185 -15.10 -2.75 -23.92
C ILE A 185 -15.37 -2.93 -22.42
N GLN A 186 -16.63 -3.01 -22.01
CA GLN A 186 -17.02 -3.14 -20.61
C GLN A 186 -16.76 -4.55 -20.06
N ASP A 187 -16.94 -5.60 -20.90
CA ASP A 187 -16.61 -6.97 -20.48
C ASP A 187 -15.11 -7.13 -20.27
N LYS A 188 -14.76 -7.60 -19.09
CA LYS A 188 -13.35 -7.71 -18.68
C LYS A 188 -12.57 -8.75 -19.47
N GLN A 189 -13.20 -9.89 -19.77
CA GLN A 189 -12.51 -10.99 -20.47
C GLN A 189 -12.24 -10.61 -21.92
N GLU A 190 -13.24 -10.04 -22.58
CA GLU A 190 -13.12 -9.54 -23.96
C GLU A 190 -12.08 -8.41 -24.03
N ARG A 191 -12.12 -7.45 -23.12
CA ARG A 191 -11.12 -6.37 -23.05
C ARG A 191 -9.70 -6.89 -22.87
N VAL A 192 -9.49 -7.81 -21.91
CA VAL A 192 -8.16 -8.40 -21.67
C VAL A 192 -7.67 -9.16 -22.89
N GLN A 193 -8.54 -9.91 -23.55
CA GLN A 193 -8.20 -10.63 -24.78
C GLN A 193 -7.80 -9.66 -25.90
N THR A 194 -8.57 -8.60 -26.11
CA THR A 194 -8.27 -7.55 -27.12
C THR A 194 -6.94 -6.87 -26.84
N LEU A 195 -6.69 -6.48 -25.58
CA LEU A 195 -5.42 -5.86 -25.19
C LEU A 195 -4.22 -6.81 -25.36
N ASN A 196 -4.40 -8.10 -25.09
CA ASN A 196 -3.32 -9.09 -25.29
C ASN A 196 -3.03 -9.27 -26.79
N GLN A 197 -4.04 -9.34 -27.64
CA GLN A 197 -3.86 -9.40 -29.09
C GLN A 197 -3.13 -8.16 -29.63
N LEU A 198 -3.44 -6.96 -29.10
CA LEU A 198 -2.72 -5.74 -29.45
C LEU A 198 -1.25 -5.80 -29.00
N LYS A 199 -0.96 -6.33 -27.81
CA LYS A 199 0.41 -6.50 -27.32
C LYS A 199 1.22 -7.46 -28.18
N GLU A 200 0.63 -8.60 -28.55
CA GLU A 200 1.25 -9.58 -29.45
C GLU A 200 1.54 -8.95 -30.81
N LYS A 201 0.56 -8.26 -31.38
CA LYS A 201 0.71 -7.56 -32.66
C LYS A 201 1.84 -6.52 -32.63
N ILE A 202 1.94 -5.70 -31.59
CA ILE A 202 3.00 -4.70 -31.43
C ILE A 202 4.38 -5.36 -31.37
N VAL A 203 4.49 -6.49 -30.68
CA VAL A 203 5.75 -7.24 -30.61
C VAL A 203 6.11 -7.83 -31.99
N GLU A 204 5.15 -8.44 -32.70
CA GLU A 204 5.37 -9.01 -34.02
C GLU A 204 5.77 -7.95 -35.09
N GLU A 205 5.22 -6.74 -34.97
CA GLU A 205 5.49 -5.68 -35.96
C GLU A 205 6.78 -4.90 -35.69
N LEU A 206 7.18 -4.76 -34.41
CA LEU A 206 8.29 -3.88 -34.01
C LEU A 206 9.55 -4.63 -33.55
N VAL A 207 9.45 -5.90 -33.17
CA VAL A 207 10.62 -6.71 -32.80
C VAL A 207 11.08 -7.51 -34.01
N ASN A 208 12.31 -7.29 -34.44
CA ASN A 208 12.96 -8.03 -35.52
C ASN A 208 14.32 -8.60 -35.03
N GLU A 209 15.05 -9.31 -35.90
CA GLU A 209 16.35 -9.91 -35.56
C GLU A 209 17.53 -8.91 -35.66
N GLU A 210 17.28 -7.62 -35.88
CA GLU A 210 18.31 -6.60 -35.98
C GLU A 210 18.84 -6.18 -34.59
N GLU A 211 20.12 -5.82 -34.48
CA GLU A 211 20.78 -5.44 -33.26
C GLU A 211 20.11 -4.20 -32.56
N ASP A 212 19.54 -3.29 -33.37
CA ASP A 212 18.86 -2.07 -32.90
C ASP A 212 17.36 -2.28 -32.68
N SER A 213 16.86 -3.51 -32.72
CA SER A 213 15.45 -3.83 -32.47
C SER A 213 15.06 -3.55 -31.01
N PRO A 214 13.90 -2.91 -30.75
CA PRO A 214 13.45 -2.69 -29.39
C PRO A 214 13.19 -4.01 -28.68
N LYS A 215 13.53 -4.07 -27.40
CA LYS A 215 13.24 -5.24 -26.57
C LYS A 215 11.75 -5.33 -26.30
N SER A 216 11.20 -6.53 -26.32
CA SER A 216 9.78 -6.77 -25.99
C SER A 216 9.40 -6.21 -24.61
N SER A 217 10.31 -6.23 -23.63
CA SER A 217 10.11 -5.62 -22.31
C SER A 217 9.86 -4.11 -22.38
N ASP A 218 10.61 -3.41 -23.23
CA ASP A 218 10.51 -1.96 -23.35
C ASP A 218 9.22 -1.55 -24.06
N LEU A 219 8.80 -2.34 -25.08
CA LEU A 219 7.48 -2.19 -25.70
C LEU A 219 6.33 -2.37 -24.71
N MET A 220 6.43 -3.36 -23.79
CA MET A 220 5.41 -3.57 -22.78
C MET A 220 5.39 -2.43 -21.75
N ASP A 221 6.52 -1.85 -21.42
CA ASP A 221 6.58 -0.68 -20.52
C ASP A 221 5.97 0.57 -21.20
N VAL A 222 6.25 0.78 -22.49
CA VAL A 222 5.60 1.84 -23.30
C VAL A 222 4.09 1.62 -23.35
N PHE A 223 3.65 0.41 -23.65
CA PHE A 223 2.23 0.06 -23.72
C PHE A 223 1.52 0.37 -22.42
N LYS A 224 2.05 -0.08 -21.27
CA LYS A 224 1.49 0.22 -19.93
C LYS A 224 1.42 1.72 -19.64
N LYS A 225 2.40 2.49 -20.07
CA LYS A 225 2.41 3.95 -19.91
C LYS A 225 1.28 4.61 -20.69
N ILE A 226 1.03 4.13 -21.92
CA ILE A 226 -0.07 4.60 -22.76
C ILE A 226 -1.42 4.20 -22.14
N GLU A 227 -1.59 2.94 -21.76
CA GLU A 227 -2.80 2.45 -21.05
C GLU A 227 -3.13 3.33 -19.83
N LYS A 228 -2.14 3.56 -18.96
CA LYS A 228 -2.28 4.40 -17.76
C LYS A 228 -2.71 5.83 -18.10
N THR A 229 -2.13 6.39 -19.18
CA THR A 229 -2.43 7.75 -19.60
C THR A 229 -3.86 7.86 -20.14
N ILE A 230 -4.29 6.93 -20.99
CA ILE A 230 -5.65 6.90 -21.56
C ILE A 230 -6.68 6.78 -20.46
N VAL A 231 -6.57 5.76 -19.61
CA VAL A 231 -7.55 5.49 -18.53
C VAL A 231 -7.64 6.68 -17.56
N ARG A 232 -6.51 7.24 -17.13
CA ARG A 232 -6.53 8.41 -16.24
C ARG A 232 -7.11 9.66 -16.88
N SER A 233 -6.78 9.90 -18.17
CA SER A 233 -7.31 11.06 -18.88
C SER A 233 -8.82 10.97 -19.04
N ASN A 234 -9.37 9.79 -19.32
CA ASN A 234 -10.80 9.57 -19.44
C ASN A 234 -11.51 9.86 -18.11
N LEU A 235 -10.97 9.33 -16.98
CA LEU A 235 -11.53 9.62 -15.66
C LEU A 235 -11.50 11.10 -15.29
N ILE A 236 -10.41 11.81 -15.62
CA ILE A 236 -10.28 13.26 -15.36
C ILE A 236 -11.30 14.06 -16.19
N LYS A 237 -11.62 13.60 -17.40
CA LYS A 237 -12.66 14.20 -18.25
C LYS A 237 -14.08 13.91 -17.76
N GLY A 238 -14.27 13.09 -16.74
CA GLY A 238 -15.56 12.68 -16.23
C GLY A 238 -16.21 11.53 -17.00
N GLU A 239 -15.45 10.81 -17.83
CA GLU A 239 -15.96 9.61 -18.51
C GLU A 239 -16.20 8.48 -17.49
N PRO A 240 -17.10 7.54 -17.80
CA PRO A 240 -17.36 6.39 -16.95
C PRO A 240 -16.10 5.57 -16.67
N ARG A 241 -16.12 4.83 -15.57
CA ARG A 241 -15.08 3.82 -15.27
C ARG A 241 -15.08 2.71 -16.33
N ILE A 242 -14.00 1.95 -16.43
CA ILE A 242 -13.79 0.88 -17.41
C ILE A 242 -14.96 -0.13 -17.45
N ASP A 243 -15.63 -0.36 -16.32
CA ASP A 243 -16.79 -1.24 -16.17
C ASP A 243 -18.14 -0.53 -16.41
N GLY A 244 -18.12 0.69 -16.92
CA GLY A 244 -19.29 1.47 -17.28
C GLY A 244 -19.95 2.21 -16.12
N ARG A 245 -19.46 2.06 -14.87
CA ARG A 245 -19.98 2.82 -13.72
C ARG A 245 -19.54 4.28 -13.78
N ASP A 246 -20.32 5.15 -13.17
CA ASP A 246 -19.89 6.50 -12.83
C ASP A 246 -18.85 6.48 -11.68
N LEU A 247 -18.42 7.67 -11.23
CA LEU A 247 -17.38 7.80 -10.21
C LEU A 247 -17.88 7.48 -8.80
N ASP A 248 -19.18 7.59 -8.57
CA ASP A 248 -19.82 7.47 -7.24
C ASP A 248 -20.50 6.11 -7.01
N THR A 249 -20.79 5.38 -8.07
CA THR A 249 -21.45 4.07 -7.98
C THR A 249 -20.50 3.00 -7.46
N VAL A 250 -20.89 2.33 -6.38
CA VAL A 250 -20.23 1.15 -5.82
C VAL A 250 -20.49 -0.07 -6.73
N ARG A 251 -19.52 -0.99 -6.83
CA ARG A 251 -19.76 -2.27 -7.54
C ARG A 251 -20.93 -3.02 -6.92
N PRO A 252 -21.76 -3.71 -7.73
CA PRO A 252 -22.89 -4.48 -7.21
C PRO A 252 -22.41 -5.52 -6.20
N LEU A 253 -23.09 -5.58 -5.07
CA LEU A 253 -22.87 -6.53 -4.00
C LEU A 253 -23.96 -7.59 -4.04
N PHE A 254 -23.56 -8.87 -3.94
CA PHE A 254 -24.45 -10.00 -3.71
C PHE A 254 -23.92 -10.80 -2.52
N ILE A 255 -24.79 -11.04 -1.55
CA ILE A 255 -24.44 -11.75 -0.32
C ILE A 255 -25.52 -12.80 -0.04
N GLU A 256 -25.08 -14.05 0.12
CA GLU A 256 -25.94 -15.17 0.48
C GLU A 256 -25.38 -15.88 1.70
N ALA A 257 -26.15 -15.98 2.77
CA ALA A 257 -25.75 -16.68 3.98
C ALA A 257 -26.27 -18.12 3.97
N GLY A 258 -25.55 -19.02 4.64
CA GLY A 258 -25.99 -20.42 4.83
C GLY A 258 -25.79 -21.31 3.61
N VAL A 259 -24.89 -20.96 2.69
CA VAL A 259 -24.64 -21.73 1.44
C VAL A 259 -24.05 -23.11 1.69
N LEU A 260 -23.31 -23.30 2.79
CA LEU A 260 -22.75 -24.59 3.19
C LEU A 260 -23.55 -25.19 4.35
N LYS A 261 -24.13 -26.37 4.17
CA LYS A 261 -25.08 -26.98 5.12
C LYS A 261 -24.45 -27.53 6.40
N ASN A 262 -23.18 -27.90 6.37
CA ASN A 262 -22.51 -28.62 7.47
C ASN A 262 -21.45 -27.76 8.19
N THR A 263 -21.54 -26.44 8.10
CA THR A 263 -20.71 -25.50 8.81
C THR A 263 -21.51 -24.79 9.91
N HIS A 264 -20.84 -24.21 10.92
CA HIS A 264 -21.53 -23.41 11.93
C HIS A 264 -22.10 -22.11 11.32
N GLY A 265 -21.42 -21.55 10.32
CA GLY A 265 -21.90 -20.46 9.50
C GLY A 265 -21.19 -20.46 8.15
N SER A 266 -21.83 -19.92 7.13
CA SER A 266 -21.19 -19.67 5.84
C SER A 266 -21.86 -18.54 5.11
N ALA A 267 -21.10 -17.86 4.27
CA ALA A 267 -21.60 -16.82 3.40
C ALA A 267 -20.84 -16.82 2.07
N LEU A 268 -21.58 -16.60 0.99
CA LEU A 268 -21.02 -16.26 -0.30
C LEU A 268 -21.11 -14.74 -0.45
N PHE A 269 -19.97 -14.10 -0.62
CA PHE A 269 -19.86 -12.66 -0.84
C PHE A 269 -19.35 -12.41 -2.25
N THR A 270 -20.07 -11.64 -3.03
CA THR A 270 -19.67 -11.25 -4.38
C THR A 270 -19.70 -9.74 -4.51
N ARG A 271 -18.61 -9.16 -5.00
CA ARG A 271 -18.48 -7.75 -5.33
C ARG A 271 -18.03 -7.60 -6.78
N GLY A 272 -18.96 -7.29 -7.66
CA GLY A 272 -18.72 -7.33 -9.10
C GLY A 272 -18.26 -8.73 -9.54
N GLU A 273 -17.04 -8.84 -10.03
CA GLU A 273 -16.46 -10.12 -10.48
C GLU A 273 -15.65 -10.87 -9.41
N THR A 274 -15.46 -10.26 -8.24
CA THR A 274 -14.70 -10.87 -7.13
C THR A 274 -15.66 -11.60 -6.21
N GLN A 275 -15.35 -12.85 -5.90
CA GLN A 275 -16.17 -13.71 -5.04
C GLN A 275 -15.33 -14.32 -3.92
N ALA A 276 -15.91 -14.40 -2.73
CA ALA A 276 -15.35 -15.08 -1.58
C ALA A 276 -16.41 -16.01 -0.95
N LEU A 277 -16.05 -17.28 -0.76
CA LEU A 277 -16.83 -18.21 0.03
C LEU A 277 -16.22 -18.33 1.42
N VAL A 278 -16.94 -17.87 2.43
CA VAL A 278 -16.47 -17.82 3.80
C VAL A 278 -17.20 -18.88 4.62
N ALA A 279 -16.45 -19.65 5.39
CA ALA A 279 -17.00 -20.58 6.39
C ALA A 279 -16.57 -20.13 7.79
N ALA A 280 -17.51 -20.08 8.72
CA ALA A 280 -17.24 -19.75 10.11
C ALA A 280 -17.35 -20.99 10.99
N THR A 281 -16.41 -21.13 11.92
CA THR A 281 -16.43 -22.16 12.95
C THR A 281 -16.46 -21.51 14.33
N LEU A 282 -17.44 -21.81 15.13
CA LEU A 282 -17.55 -21.35 16.51
C LEU A 282 -16.86 -22.35 17.44
N GLY A 283 -16.02 -21.82 18.31
CA GLY A 283 -15.28 -22.60 19.31
C GLY A 283 -15.56 -22.12 20.73
N SER A 284 -15.11 -22.90 21.71
CA SER A 284 -15.14 -22.48 23.11
C SER A 284 -13.96 -21.55 23.43
N PRO A 285 -14.03 -20.75 24.53
CA PRO A 285 -12.89 -19.90 24.94
C PRO A 285 -11.58 -20.67 25.21
N ARG A 286 -11.68 -21.99 25.44
CA ARG A 286 -10.50 -22.87 25.61
C ARG A 286 -9.70 -23.08 24.32
N GLN A 287 -10.33 -22.84 23.17
CA GLN A 287 -9.74 -23.00 21.82
C GLN A 287 -9.14 -21.71 21.31
N ALA A 288 -9.21 -20.60 22.09
CA ALA A 288 -8.55 -19.35 21.75
C ALA A 288 -7.05 -19.56 21.58
N GLN A 289 -6.48 -18.92 20.58
CA GLN A 289 -5.05 -18.98 20.28
C GLN A 289 -4.27 -18.24 21.37
N LEU A 290 -3.26 -18.89 21.95
CA LEU A 290 -2.32 -18.22 22.85
C LEU A 290 -1.26 -17.50 22.00
N ILE A 291 -1.26 -16.19 22.07
CA ILE A 291 -0.24 -15.32 21.45
C ILE A 291 0.78 -14.96 22.52
N ASP A 292 2.05 -15.24 22.23
CA ASP A 292 3.19 -14.87 23.05
C ASP A 292 3.99 -13.80 22.30
N ALA A 293 3.75 -12.56 22.64
CA ALA A 293 4.27 -11.38 21.97
C ALA A 293 5.27 -10.62 22.83
N LEU A 294 5.92 -9.59 22.29
CA LEU A 294 6.81 -8.68 22.99
C LEU A 294 6.12 -8.02 24.19
N GLU A 295 4.83 -7.78 24.08
CA GLU A 295 3.97 -7.15 25.06
C GLU A 295 3.58 -8.09 26.22
N GLY A 296 3.70 -9.37 26.02
CA GLY A 296 3.27 -10.40 26.94
C GLY A 296 2.38 -11.46 26.27
N GLU A 297 1.84 -12.36 27.10
CA GLU A 297 0.95 -13.42 26.63
C GLU A 297 -0.52 -12.95 26.70
N PHE A 298 -1.25 -13.16 25.60
CA PHE A 298 -2.70 -12.93 25.58
C PHE A 298 -3.39 -13.99 24.74
N LYS A 299 -4.71 -14.10 24.87
CA LYS A 299 -5.54 -15.03 24.09
C LYS A 299 -6.29 -14.30 23.00
N ASP A 300 -6.09 -14.72 21.77
CA ASP A 300 -6.85 -14.26 20.63
C ASP A 300 -8.01 -15.21 20.36
N GLN A 301 -9.24 -14.67 20.30
CA GLN A 301 -10.46 -15.42 20.05
C GLN A 301 -10.90 -15.40 18.57
N PHE A 302 -10.32 -14.55 17.75
CA PHE A 302 -10.63 -14.43 16.34
C PHE A 302 -9.45 -14.89 15.49
N MET A 303 -9.71 -15.82 14.59
CA MET A 303 -8.71 -16.33 13.64
C MET A 303 -9.28 -16.26 12.22
N LEU A 304 -8.54 -15.65 11.32
CA LEU A 304 -8.85 -15.58 9.90
C LEU A 304 -7.75 -16.29 9.10
N HIS A 305 -8.14 -17.26 8.26
CA HIS A 305 -7.22 -18.02 7.41
C HIS A 305 -7.59 -17.90 5.94
#